data_07148c17ae777b92c1a1ef8746007c50
#
_entry.id   07148c17ae777b92c1a1ef8746007c50
#
_cell.length_a   1.000
_cell.length_b   1.000
_cell.length_c   1.000
_cell.angle_alpha   90.00
_cell.angle_beta   90.00
_cell.angle_gamma   90.00
#
_symmetry.space_group_name_H-M   'P 1'
#
loop_
_entity.id
_entity.type
_entity.pdbx_description
1 polymer ?
#
loop_
_entity_poly.entity_id
_entity_poly.type
_entity_poly.pdbx_seq_one_letter_code
_entity_poly.pdbx_strand_id
1 'polypeptide(L)'
;MQITHNKGIRMTSEHNARLTALRAALKSRGLDGFIIPRADEHLGEYVPASAERLAFITGFTGSAGLAIVLPGRAAVFSDGRYTLQLEQQTNPALWERLHITETKPEDWLARHAAGLRIGYDPWLLSADSLARFAASTMVATQPNPVDEIWAGRPGQPLAPAVPHPDVFTGESAGAKRARLGAALREAGQDAAILSDPASLAWLFNIRGADVEFTPIALGFALLFADSTATLFMSGAKLPPGTRAHLGPDVTLAERTGLHAALAALAGKTVRYDPAAMPVWFKTTLEATGAKIAEGPDPVALPRALKNPVEQAGARAAHQRDGAAMVRFLAWLAKAAPTGAETEMSAAEKLLAERARERDFKGESFPAISGAGEHGAIIHYRVTSQSNRPIKPNEVYLIDSGGQYLDGTTDITRTIWTGPGPAPDTVREHVTRVLAGHIALARMVFPEGVAGAHLDSFARAALWQAGLDYDHGTGHGVGSYLSVHEGPASISRAAKPVALQAGMVLSNEPGFYLPGAYGIRLENLVLVQPADFAPQTRKFLRFETLTLAPFDRALINPALLTAPALDWLNAYHARVHAALSPHLPADARDWLAQATAKI
;
A
#
# COMPACT_ATOMS: atom_id res chain seq x y z
N MET A 1 3.82 -36.70 0.02
CA MET A 1 5.15 -36.37 0.61
C MET A 1 6.31 -36.32 -0.40
N GLN A 2 6.41 -37.19 -1.39
CA GLN A 2 7.51 -37.16 -2.42
C GLN A 2 7.39 -36.01 -3.45
N ILE A 3 6.19 -35.52 -3.79
CA ILE A 3 6.01 -34.46 -4.81
C ILE A 3 6.37 -33.08 -4.26
N THR A 4 6.12 -32.83 -2.98
CA THR A 4 6.51 -31.59 -2.29
C THR A 4 8.01 -31.49 -2.07
N HIS A 5 8.67 -32.62 -1.77
CA HIS A 5 10.14 -32.68 -1.63
C HIS A 5 10.87 -32.38 -2.95
N ASN A 6 10.38 -32.91 -4.07
CA ASN A 6 10.95 -32.67 -5.40
C ASN A 6 10.78 -31.22 -5.90
N LYS A 7 9.66 -30.54 -5.57
CA LYS A 7 9.45 -29.12 -5.93
C LYS A 7 10.36 -28.18 -5.10
N GLY A 8 10.51 -28.44 -3.80
CA GLY A 8 11.41 -27.66 -2.94
C GLY A 8 12.89 -27.78 -3.38
N ILE A 9 13.35 -28.98 -3.71
CA ILE A 9 14.71 -29.22 -4.21
C ILE A 9 14.93 -28.53 -5.57
N ARG A 10 13.93 -28.52 -6.46
CA ARG A 10 14.01 -27.88 -7.78
C ARG A 10 14.05 -26.36 -7.68
N MET A 11 13.22 -25.74 -6.85
CA MET A 11 13.24 -24.29 -6.58
C MET A 11 14.58 -23.86 -5.96
N THR A 12 15.12 -24.63 -5.02
CA THR A 12 16.42 -24.36 -4.38
C THR A 12 17.57 -24.39 -5.38
N SER A 13 17.55 -25.32 -6.33
CA SER A 13 18.59 -25.43 -7.38
C SER A 13 18.53 -24.28 -8.38
N GLU A 14 17.33 -23.80 -8.73
CA GLU A 14 17.14 -22.67 -9.64
C GLU A 14 17.64 -21.34 -9.03
N HIS A 15 17.30 -21.03 -7.79
CA HIS A 15 17.78 -19.81 -7.14
C HIS A 15 19.29 -19.80 -6.93
N ASN A 16 19.91 -20.97 -6.65
CA ASN A 16 21.35 -21.09 -6.59
C ASN A 16 22.02 -20.84 -7.96
N ALA A 17 21.44 -21.37 -9.03
CA ALA A 17 21.93 -21.15 -10.39
C ALA A 17 21.82 -19.64 -10.77
N ARG A 18 20.70 -18.99 -10.45
CA ARG A 18 20.50 -17.55 -10.68
C ARG A 18 21.50 -16.69 -9.90
N LEU A 19 21.72 -17.00 -8.62
CA LEU A 19 22.70 -16.30 -7.78
C LEU A 19 24.13 -16.48 -8.30
N THR A 20 24.48 -17.67 -8.78
CA THR A 20 25.78 -17.96 -9.41
C THR A 20 25.95 -17.18 -10.71
N ALA A 21 24.93 -17.17 -11.58
CA ALA A 21 24.94 -16.41 -12.82
C ALA A 21 25.07 -14.90 -12.57
N LEU A 22 24.37 -14.36 -11.58
CA LEU A 22 24.49 -12.95 -11.19
C LEU A 22 25.92 -12.62 -10.74
N ARG A 23 26.52 -13.43 -9.87
CA ARG A 23 27.92 -13.24 -9.44
C ARG A 23 28.90 -13.25 -10.61
N ALA A 24 28.69 -14.11 -11.58
CA ALA A 24 29.51 -14.13 -12.80
C ALA A 24 29.34 -12.84 -13.63
N ALA A 25 28.10 -12.35 -13.80
CA ALA A 25 27.80 -11.10 -14.49
C ALA A 25 28.39 -9.89 -13.77
N LEU A 26 28.38 -9.85 -12.44
CA LEU A 26 29.00 -8.78 -11.64
C LEU A 26 30.51 -8.79 -11.81
N LYS A 27 31.15 -9.95 -11.72
CA LYS A 27 32.61 -10.10 -11.91
C LYS A 27 33.06 -9.61 -13.28
N SER A 28 32.33 -9.93 -14.35
CA SER A 28 32.68 -9.47 -15.72
C SER A 28 32.60 -7.95 -15.87
N ARG A 29 31.87 -7.26 -15.00
CA ARG A 29 31.73 -5.79 -14.95
C ARG A 29 32.68 -5.11 -13.96
N GLY A 30 33.56 -5.87 -13.30
CA GLY A 30 34.45 -5.37 -12.26
C GLY A 30 33.72 -4.86 -11.02
N LEU A 31 32.58 -5.47 -10.70
CA LEU A 31 31.77 -5.20 -9.51
C LEU A 31 31.97 -6.31 -8.48
N ASP A 32 32.08 -5.90 -7.21
CA ASP A 32 32.20 -6.79 -6.06
C ASP A 32 30.84 -7.15 -5.45
N GLY A 33 29.78 -6.44 -5.81
CA GLY A 33 28.44 -6.72 -5.33
C GLY A 33 27.37 -5.93 -6.06
N PHE A 34 26.10 -6.20 -5.71
CA PHE A 34 24.95 -5.52 -6.30
C PHE A 34 23.79 -5.42 -5.33
N ILE A 35 23.08 -4.28 -5.34
CA ILE A 35 21.86 -4.03 -4.57
C ILE A 35 20.65 -4.26 -5.46
N ILE A 36 19.70 -5.08 -5.00
CA ILE A 36 18.48 -5.46 -5.71
C ILE A 36 17.27 -5.08 -4.84
N PRO A 37 16.71 -3.88 -4.99
CA PRO A 37 15.53 -3.49 -4.23
C PRO A 37 14.25 -4.13 -4.80
N ARG A 38 13.22 -4.21 -3.98
CA ARG A 38 11.85 -4.46 -4.40
C ARG A 38 11.28 -3.13 -4.93
N ALA A 39 11.53 -2.86 -6.19
CA ALA A 39 11.12 -1.63 -6.86
C ALA A 39 11.09 -1.81 -8.38
N ASP A 40 10.29 -0.98 -9.03
CA ASP A 40 10.36 -0.65 -10.45
C ASP A 40 10.96 0.74 -10.66
N GLU A 41 10.92 1.23 -11.88
CA GLU A 41 11.42 2.56 -12.26
C GLU A 41 10.56 3.73 -11.75
N HIS A 42 9.49 3.43 -11.05
CA HIS A 42 8.60 4.38 -10.37
C HIS A 42 8.74 4.31 -8.84
N LEU A 43 9.57 3.40 -8.34
CA LEU A 43 9.73 3.08 -6.92
C LEU A 43 8.41 2.65 -6.24
N GLY A 44 7.53 1.99 -7.02
CA GLY A 44 6.22 1.53 -6.57
C GLY A 44 6.29 0.38 -5.57
N GLU A 45 5.32 0.30 -4.66
CA GLU A 45 5.16 -0.84 -3.75
C GLU A 45 4.69 -2.08 -4.53
N TYR A 46 3.66 -1.92 -5.35
CA TYR A 46 3.23 -2.95 -6.30
C TYR A 46 3.89 -2.68 -7.64
N VAL A 47 4.51 -3.69 -8.22
CA VAL A 47 5.26 -3.57 -9.45
C VAL A 47 4.74 -4.56 -10.50
N PRO A 48 4.90 -4.25 -11.80
CA PRO A 48 4.55 -5.20 -12.85
C PRO A 48 5.46 -6.44 -12.79
N ALA A 49 4.99 -7.56 -13.35
CA ALA A 49 5.73 -8.82 -13.36
C ALA A 49 7.15 -8.69 -13.97
N SER A 50 7.35 -7.76 -14.90
CA SER A 50 8.66 -7.44 -15.49
C SER A 50 9.67 -6.82 -14.52
N ALA A 51 9.22 -6.31 -13.38
CA ALA A 51 10.05 -5.67 -12.36
C ALA A 51 10.26 -6.52 -11.09
N GLU A 52 9.76 -7.75 -11.05
CA GLU A 52 9.88 -8.70 -9.92
C GLU A 52 11.29 -9.28 -9.76
N ARG A 53 12.32 -8.42 -9.84
CA ARG A 53 13.75 -8.80 -9.78
C ARG A 53 14.14 -9.45 -8.45
N LEU A 54 13.61 -8.91 -7.33
CA LEU A 54 13.87 -9.47 -6.00
C LEU A 54 13.31 -10.89 -5.89
N ALA A 55 12.07 -11.10 -6.31
CA ALA A 55 11.43 -12.41 -6.31
C ALA A 55 12.16 -13.40 -7.25
N PHE A 56 12.59 -12.94 -8.43
CA PHE A 56 13.35 -13.76 -9.36
C PHE A 56 14.64 -14.30 -8.74
N ILE A 57 15.40 -13.44 -8.03
CA ILE A 57 16.72 -13.86 -7.52
C ILE A 57 16.65 -14.60 -6.18
N THR A 58 15.68 -14.24 -5.31
CA THR A 58 15.60 -14.76 -3.93
C THR A 58 14.50 -15.80 -3.71
N GLY A 59 13.43 -15.76 -4.49
CA GLY A 59 12.15 -16.43 -4.25
C GLY A 59 11.18 -15.65 -3.36
N PHE A 60 11.61 -14.56 -2.74
CA PHE A 60 10.78 -13.75 -1.85
C PHE A 60 9.82 -12.84 -2.64
N THR A 61 8.52 -13.00 -2.38
CA THR A 61 7.43 -12.30 -3.10
C THR A 61 6.74 -11.21 -2.29
N GLY A 62 7.26 -10.84 -1.10
CA GLY A 62 6.72 -9.74 -0.30
C GLY A 62 6.85 -8.38 -1.02
N SER A 63 5.97 -7.43 -0.70
CA SER A 63 5.94 -6.12 -1.37
C SER A 63 7.01 -5.13 -0.86
N ALA A 64 7.75 -5.46 0.18
CA ALA A 64 8.81 -4.61 0.73
C ALA A 64 10.07 -5.43 1.04
N GLY A 65 11.22 -4.92 0.62
CA GLY A 65 12.51 -5.53 0.90
C GLY A 65 13.58 -5.21 -0.13
N LEU A 66 14.77 -5.70 0.13
CA LEU A 66 15.90 -5.65 -0.81
C LEU A 66 16.86 -6.81 -0.57
N ALA A 67 17.64 -7.16 -1.57
CA ALA A 67 18.76 -8.08 -1.42
C ALA A 67 20.09 -7.39 -1.74
N ILE A 68 21.16 -7.84 -1.05
CA ILE A 68 22.54 -7.46 -1.34
C ILE A 68 23.32 -8.74 -1.63
N VAL A 69 23.95 -8.78 -2.79
CA VAL A 69 24.77 -9.92 -3.25
C VAL A 69 26.23 -9.51 -3.26
N LEU A 70 27.07 -10.27 -2.56
CA LEU A 70 28.54 -10.18 -2.56
C LEU A 70 29.16 -11.49 -3.08
N PRO A 71 30.47 -11.56 -3.37
CA PRO A 71 31.09 -12.76 -3.92
C PRO A 71 30.88 -14.03 -3.10
N GLY A 72 31.05 -13.95 -1.77
CA GLY A 72 30.97 -15.08 -0.85
C GLY A 72 29.72 -15.13 0.02
N ARG A 73 28.86 -14.13 -0.01
CA ARG A 73 27.65 -14.05 0.82
C ARG A 73 26.54 -13.27 0.16
N ALA A 74 25.33 -13.45 0.64
CA ALA A 74 24.19 -12.65 0.21
C ALA A 74 23.19 -12.50 1.37
N ALA A 75 22.54 -11.34 1.44
CA ALA A 75 21.52 -11.06 2.43
C ALA A 75 20.23 -10.58 1.77
N VAL A 76 19.10 -10.92 2.37
CA VAL A 76 17.79 -10.41 2.02
C VAL A 76 17.14 -9.79 3.26
N PHE A 77 16.62 -8.58 3.08
CA PHE A 77 16.07 -7.74 4.13
C PHE A 77 14.59 -7.50 3.88
N SER A 78 13.79 -7.59 4.94
CA SER A 78 12.40 -7.17 4.92
C SER A 78 11.98 -6.65 6.28
N ASP A 79 10.76 -6.08 6.39
CA ASP A 79 10.22 -5.58 7.65
C ASP A 79 9.33 -6.62 8.36
N GLY A 80 8.82 -6.26 9.54
CA GLY A 80 8.05 -7.14 10.42
C GLY A 80 6.80 -7.75 9.80
N ARG A 81 6.27 -7.17 8.73
CA ARG A 81 5.11 -7.70 8.00
C ARG A 81 5.42 -9.01 7.29
N TYR A 82 6.69 -9.24 6.95
CA TYR A 82 7.15 -10.34 6.08
C TYR A 82 8.13 -11.31 6.71
N THR A 83 8.43 -11.21 8.01
CA THR A 83 9.46 -12.05 8.67
C THR A 83 9.22 -13.54 8.44
N LEU A 84 8.01 -14.04 8.70
CA LEU A 84 7.66 -15.44 8.50
C LEU A 84 7.66 -15.84 7.01
N GLN A 85 7.16 -14.97 6.13
CA GLN A 85 7.16 -15.23 4.69
C GLN A 85 8.59 -15.29 4.13
N LEU A 86 9.48 -14.42 4.59
CA LEU A 86 10.89 -14.43 4.20
C LEU A 86 11.56 -15.75 4.59
N GLU A 87 11.27 -16.27 5.78
CA GLU A 87 11.76 -17.57 6.24
C GLU A 87 11.25 -18.74 5.39
N GLN A 88 9.99 -18.71 5.01
CA GLN A 88 9.35 -19.76 4.26
C GLN A 88 9.76 -19.80 2.78
N GLN A 89 10.03 -18.64 2.18
CA GLN A 89 10.24 -18.51 0.74
C GLN A 89 11.71 -18.49 0.32
N THR A 90 12.64 -18.23 1.23
CA THR A 90 14.06 -18.11 0.90
C THR A 90 14.88 -19.28 1.48
N ASN A 91 15.96 -19.66 0.79
CA ASN A 91 16.86 -20.71 1.25
C ASN A 91 17.92 -20.16 2.22
N PRO A 92 17.97 -20.64 3.49
CA PRO A 92 18.95 -20.16 4.47
C PRO A 92 20.40 -20.48 4.13
N ALA A 93 20.64 -21.46 3.24
CA ALA A 93 21.99 -21.77 2.76
C ALA A 93 22.52 -20.74 1.74
N LEU A 94 21.63 -19.95 1.12
CA LEU A 94 21.97 -18.95 0.11
C LEU A 94 21.86 -17.51 0.66
N TRP A 95 20.95 -17.26 1.59
CA TRP A 95 20.56 -15.93 2.02
C TRP A 95 20.60 -15.79 3.54
N GLU A 96 21.34 -14.78 4.04
CA GLU A 96 21.12 -14.25 5.38
C GLU A 96 19.77 -13.51 5.38
N ARG A 97 18.85 -13.89 6.27
CA ARG A 97 17.50 -13.33 6.40
C ARG A 97 17.50 -12.31 7.51
N LEU A 98 17.25 -11.05 7.20
CA LEU A 98 17.48 -9.97 8.14
C LEU A 98 16.27 -9.05 8.25
N HIS A 99 15.94 -8.67 9.48
CA HIS A 99 14.93 -7.67 9.76
C HIS A 99 15.52 -6.26 9.57
N ILE A 100 14.91 -5.45 8.70
CA ILE A 100 15.46 -4.17 8.23
C ILE A 100 15.62 -3.13 9.34
N THR A 101 14.86 -3.24 10.46
CA THR A 101 14.98 -2.33 11.60
C THR A 101 16.02 -2.78 12.62
N GLU A 102 16.32 -4.07 12.70
CA GLU A 102 17.33 -4.65 13.60
C GLU A 102 18.73 -4.60 12.97
N THR A 103 18.79 -4.92 11.67
CA THR A 103 20.01 -4.83 10.87
C THR A 103 19.72 -4.02 9.62
N LYS A 104 20.12 -2.75 9.62
CA LYS A 104 19.95 -1.90 8.45
C LYS A 104 20.83 -2.41 7.30
N PRO A 105 20.32 -2.39 6.04
CA PRO A 105 21.08 -2.84 4.87
C PRO A 105 22.42 -2.10 4.70
N GLU A 106 22.43 -0.80 4.95
CA GLU A 106 23.63 0.03 4.90
C GLU A 106 24.67 -0.36 5.96
N ASP A 107 24.24 -0.71 7.18
CA ASP A 107 25.14 -1.14 8.25
C ASP A 107 25.71 -2.55 7.98
N TRP A 108 24.90 -3.43 7.38
CA TRP A 108 25.35 -4.74 6.92
C TRP A 108 26.37 -4.60 5.80
N LEU A 109 26.11 -3.73 4.82
CA LEU A 109 27.02 -3.48 3.71
C LEU A 109 28.34 -2.88 4.22
N ALA A 110 28.29 -1.91 5.12
CA ALA A 110 29.47 -1.30 5.73
C ALA A 110 30.38 -2.33 6.44
N ARG A 111 29.78 -3.30 7.13
CA ARG A 111 30.53 -4.36 7.83
C ARG A 111 31.18 -5.38 6.89
N HIS A 112 30.58 -5.64 5.72
CA HIS A 112 30.97 -6.75 4.86
C HIS A 112 31.57 -6.33 3.53
N ALA A 113 31.45 -5.07 3.12
CA ALA A 113 31.80 -4.57 1.81
C ALA A 113 32.48 -3.18 1.83
N ALA A 114 33.06 -2.77 2.96
CA ALA A 114 33.78 -1.49 3.04
C ALA A 114 34.88 -1.42 1.97
N GLY A 115 34.87 -0.35 1.17
CA GLY A 115 35.84 -0.13 0.08
C GLY A 115 35.59 -0.95 -1.19
N LEU A 116 34.63 -1.87 -1.19
CA LEU A 116 34.25 -2.64 -2.38
C LEU A 116 33.40 -1.81 -3.36
N ARG A 117 33.42 -2.22 -4.61
CA ARG A 117 32.65 -1.61 -5.71
C ARG A 117 31.28 -2.27 -5.81
N ILE A 118 30.26 -1.58 -5.33
CA ILE A 118 28.89 -2.10 -5.26
C ILE A 118 28.03 -1.47 -6.36
N GLY A 119 27.56 -2.31 -7.27
CA GLY A 119 26.65 -1.89 -8.33
C GLY A 119 25.23 -1.61 -7.82
N TYR A 120 24.56 -0.68 -8.44
CA TYR A 120 23.14 -0.41 -8.26
C TYR A 120 22.52 0.06 -9.58
N ASP A 121 21.23 -0.18 -9.76
CA ASP A 121 20.49 0.39 -10.89
C ASP A 121 19.96 1.78 -10.50
N PRO A 122 20.35 2.84 -11.20
CA PRO A 122 19.94 4.21 -10.85
C PRO A 122 18.44 4.49 -11.05
N TRP A 123 17.73 3.62 -11.74
CA TRP A 123 16.26 3.66 -11.84
C TRP A 123 15.54 3.08 -10.65
N LEU A 124 16.20 2.29 -9.80
CA LEU A 124 15.57 1.52 -8.73
C LEU A 124 15.87 2.01 -7.32
N LEU A 125 16.64 3.08 -7.18
CA LEU A 125 16.93 3.73 -5.89
C LEU A 125 16.70 5.24 -5.98
N SER A 126 16.14 5.80 -4.91
CA SER A 126 16.09 7.25 -4.75
C SER A 126 17.45 7.82 -4.30
N ALA A 127 17.66 9.13 -4.45
CA ALA A 127 18.88 9.78 -4.01
C ALA A 127 19.10 9.61 -2.49
N ASP A 128 18.05 9.80 -1.69
CA ASP A 128 18.09 9.61 -0.24
C ASP A 128 18.40 8.16 0.17
N SER A 129 17.85 7.19 -0.57
CA SER A 129 18.14 5.78 -0.33
C SER A 129 19.59 5.43 -0.67
N LEU A 130 20.09 5.92 -1.79
CA LEU A 130 21.48 5.70 -2.22
C LEU A 130 22.49 6.33 -1.26
N ALA A 131 22.21 7.52 -0.74
CA ALA A 131 23.10 8.23 0.18
C ALA A 131 23.40 7.44 1.48
N ARG A 132 22.53 6.54 1.88
CA ARG A 132 22.76 5.68 3.05
C ARG A 132 23.90 4.67 2.85
N PHE A 133 24.21 4.29 1.62
CA PHE A 133 25.22 3.28 1.28
C PHE A 133 26.64 3.87 1.10
N ALA A 134 26.95 5.02 1.74
CA ALA A 134 28.20 5.78 1.53
C ALA A 134 29.49 5.06 1.97
N ALA A 135 29.39 3.95 2.72
CA ALA A 135 30.57 3.19 3.19
C ALA A 135 31.26 2.37 2.07
N SER A 136 30.61 2.19 0.92
CA SER A 136 31.13 1.46 -0.25
C SER A 136 31.24 2.40 -1.44
N THR A 137 32.04 2.00 -2.44
CA THR A 137 32.08 2.73 -3.72
C THR A 137 30.85 2.31 -4.54
N MET A 138 29.85 3.21 -4.60
CA MET A 138 28.61 2.97 -5.33
C MET A 138 28.80 3.22 -6.84
N VAL A 139 28.46 2.25 -7.67
CA VAL A 139 28.63 2.28 -9.12
C VAL A 139 27.29 2.13 -9.82
N ALA A 140 26.83 3.20 -10.47
CA ALA A 140 25.65 3.15 -11.33
C ALA A 140 25.87 2.13 -12.47
N THR A 141 24.95 1.17 -12.59
CA THR A 141 25.13 0.01 -13.46
C THR A 141 23.91 -0.19 -14.34
N GLN A 142 24.11 -0.06 -15.65
CA GLN A 142 23.11 -0.37 -16.67
C GLN A 142 23.78 -1.06 -17.89
N PRO A 143 23.07 -1.98 -18.57
CA PRO A 143 21.78 -2.53 -18.16
C PRO A 143 21.86 -3.25 -16.81
N ASN A 144 20.70 -3.47 -16.17
CA ASN A 144 20.60 -4.16 -14.87
C ASN A 144 21.08 -5.61 -15.01
N PRO A 145 22.09 -6.05 -14.23
CA PRO A 145 22.65 -7.41 -14.38
C PRO A 145 21.65 -8.53 -14.04
N VAL A 146 20.61 -8.26 -13.26
CA VAL A 146 19.53 -9.24 -13.01
C VAL A 146 18.70 -9.45 -14.29
N ASP A 147 18.43 -8.38 -15.04
CA ASP A 147 17.65 -8.45 -16.29
C ASP A 147 18.36 -9.28 -17.36
N GLU A 148 19.68 -9.25 -17.40
CA GLU A 148 20.48 -10.01 -18.37
C GLU A 148 20.44 -11.51 -18.12
N ILE A 149 20.39 -11.92 -16.85
CA ILE A 149 20.33 -13.35 -16.50
C ILE A 149 18.89 -13.87 -16.44
N TRP A 150 17.88 -13.01 -16.59
CA TRP A 150 16.47 -13.39 -16.48
C TRP A 150 15.92 -13.82 -17.84
N ALA A 151 16.24 -15.04 -18.23
CA ALA A 151 15.63 -15.64 -19.42
C ALA A 151 14.11 -15.75 -19.26
N GLY A 152 13.37 -15.26 -20.27
CA GLY A 152 11.90 -15.24 -20.23
C GLY A 152 11.31 -14.16 -19.31
N ARG A 153 12.07 -13.10 -19.01
CA ARG A 153 11.54 -11.93 -18.30
C ARG A 153 10.28 -11.43 -19.01
N PRO A 154 9.17 -11.20 -18.27
CA PRO A 154 7.95 -10.63 -18.84
C PRO A 154 8.20 -9.29 -19.53
N GLY A 155 7.43 -8.98 -20.57
CA GLY A 155 7.44 -7.67 -21.21
C GLY A 155 6.85 -6.58 -20.31
N GLN A 156 7.10 -5.33 -20.67
CA GLN A 156 6.46 -4.19 -20.01
C GLN A 156 4.95 -4.23 -20.25
N PRO A 157 4.12 -3.87 -19.27
CA PRO A 157 2.67 -3.86 -19.45
C PRO A 157 2.25 -2.78 -20.47
N LEU A 158 1.23 -3.11 -21.26
CA LEU A 158 0.68 -2.24 -22.30
C LEU A 158 -0.84 -2.11 -22.18
N ALA A 159 -1.37 -2.19 -20.97
CA ALA A 159 -2.80 -1.96 -20.74
C ALA A 159 -3.19 -0.53 -21.16
N PRO A 160 -4.36 -0.34 -21.78
CA PRO A 160 -4.79 0.98 -22.21
C PRO A 160 -5.03 1.91 -21.00
N ALA A 161 -4.53 3.12 -21.10
CA ALA A 161 -4.93 4.21 -20.23
C ALA A 161 -6.29 4.73 -20.69
N VAL A 162 -7.22 4.89 -19.75
CA VAL A 162 -8.60 5.34 -20.04
C VAL A 162 -8.93 6.60 -19.26
N PRO A 163 -9.73 7.53 -19.83
CA PRO A 163 -10.19 8.71 -19.10
C PRO A 163 -10.98 8.32 -17.85
N HIS A 164 -10.76 9.07 -16.78
CA HIS A 164 -11.56 9.01 -15.55
C HIS A 164 -12.44 10.25 -15.49
N PRO A 165 -13.78 10.10 -15.60
CA PRO A 165 -14.70 11.23 -15.78
C PRO A 165 -14.71 12.21 -14.61
N ASP A 166 -14.93 13.50 -14.91
CA ASP A 166 -14.95 14.58 -13.91
C ASP A 166 -16.09 14.42 -12.88
N VAL A 167 -17.14 13.65 -13.18
CA VAL A 167 -18.18 13.29 -12.22
C VAL A 167 -17.65 12.51 -11.01
N PHE A 168 -16.51 11.83 -11.16
CA PHE A 168 -15.83 11.11 -10.08
C PHE A 168 -14.62 11.88 -9.53
N THR A 169 -13.94 12.68 -10.36
CA THR A 169 -12.71 13.39 -9.96
C THR A 169 -12.99 14.78 -9.38
N GLY A 170 -14.14 15.37 -9.65
CA GLY A 170 -14.58 16.67 -9.14
C GLY A 170 -13.77 17.88 -9.62
N GLU A 171 -12.66 17.68 -10.34
CA GLU A 171 -11.81 18.72 -10.90
C GLU A 171 -11.25 18.23 -12.25
N SER A 172 -11.31 19.06 -13.30
CA SER A 172 -10.77 18.67 -14.59
C SER A 172 -9.23 18.61 -14.59
N ALA A 173 -8.66 17.76 -15.45
CA ALA A 173 -7.21 17.66 -15.59
C ALA A 173 -6.55 19.00 -15.97
N GLY A 174 -7.22 19.83 -16.76
CA GLY A 174 -6.73 21.19 -17.08
C GLY A 174 -6.67 22.09 -15.85
N ALA A 175 -7.71 22.11 -15.02
CA ALA A 175 -7.73 22.89 -13.78
C ALA A 175 -6.64 22.44 -12.80
N LYS A 176 -6.42 21.13 -12.65
CA LYS A 176 -5.33 20.59 -11.82
C LYS A 176 -3.97 21.06 -12.30
N ARG A 177 -3.68 20.97 -13.62
CA ARG A 177 -2.43 21.45 -14.21
C ARG A 177 -2.26 22.96 -14.03
N ALA A 178 -3.32 23.74 -14.24
CA ALA A 178 -3.28 25.20 -14.06
C ALA A 178 -2.91 25.60 -12.62
N ARG A 179 -3.53 24.98 -11.64
CA ARG A 179 -3.27 25.22 -10.22
C ARG A 179 -1.84 24.84 -9.84
N LEU A 180 -1.35 23.69 -10.28
CA LEU A 180 -0.01 23.22 -9.95
C LEU A 180 1.07 23.99 -10.72
N GLY A 181 0.84 24.36 -11.99
CA GLY A 181 1.73 25.22 -12.75
C GLY A 181 1.87 26.62 -12.11
N ALA A 182 0.78 27.19 -11.58
CA ALA A 182 0.82 28.43 -10.81
C ALA A 182 1.69 28.27 -9.55
N ALA A 183 1.54 27.17 -8.80
CA ALA A 183 2.36 26.89 -7.60
C ALA A 183 3.86 26.74 -7.95
N LEU A 184 4.21 26.10 -9.05
CA LEU A 184 5.59 26.03 -9.53
C LEU A 184 6.14 27.41 -9.83
N ARG A 185 5.38 28.26 -10.51
CA ARG A 185 5.77 29.63 -10.85
C ARG A 185 6.00 30.49 -9.61
N GLU A 186 5.10 30.40 -8.62
CA GLU A 186 5.22 31.08 -7.33
C GLU A 186 6.49 30.64 -6.58
N ALA A 187 6.87 29.38 -6.70
CA ALA A 187 8.09 28.80 -6.13
C ALA A 187 9.36 29.13 -6.94
N GLY A 188 9.26 29.86 -8.05
CA GLY A 188 10.41 30.16 -8.93
C GLY A 188 10.93 28.94 -9.68
N GLN A 189 10.07 27.94 -9.94
CA GLN A 189 10.41 26.70 -10.62
C GLN A 189 9.81 26.69 -12.03
N ASP A 190 10.60 26.28 -13.02
CA ASP A 190 10.17 26.24 -14.41
C ASP A 190 9.38 24.95 -14.74
N ALA A 191 9.73 23.85 -14.07
CA ALA A 191 9.11 22.55 -14.28
C ALA A 191 9.19 21.65 -13.04
N ALA A 192 8.37 20.60 -13.03
CA ALA A 192 8.47 19.48 -12.10
C ALA A 192 8.51 18.14 -12.85
N ILE A 193 9.36 17.22 -12.39
CA ILE A 193 9.33 15.83 -12.82
C ILE A 193 8.25 15.10 -12.02
N LEU A 194 7.47 14.24 -12.67
CA LEU A 194 6.51 13.35 -12.04
C LEU A 194 6.87 11.91 -12.43
N SER A 195 7.25 11.11 -11.45
CA SER A 195 7.59 9.68 -11.63
C SER A 195 6.61 8.73 -10.95
N ASP A 196 5.78 9.21 -10.02
CA ASP A 196 4.72 8.40 -9.41
C ASP A 196 3.52 8.24 -10.38
N PRO A 197 3.19 7.02 -10.83
CA PRO A 197 2.08 6.81 -11.75
C PRO A 197 0.71 7.19 -11.15
N ALA A 198 0.56 7.18 -9.82
CA ALA A 198 -0.65 7.64 -9.17
C ALA A 198 -0.80 9.17 -9.27
N SER A 199 0.32 9.91 -9.21
CA SER A 199 0.35 11.35 -9.48
C SER A 199 -0.04 11.67 -10.93
N LEU A 200 0.45 10.87 -11.89
CA LEU A 200 0.04 11.01 -13.29
C LEU A 200 -1.46 10.72 -13.46
N ALA A 201 -1.92 9.60 -12.89
CA ALA A 201 -3.31 9.19 -12.98
C ALA A 201 -4.28 10.24 -12.42
N TRP A 202 -3.92 10.87 -11.30
CA TRP A 202 -4.69 11.96 -10.70
C TRP A 202 -4.61 13.25 -11.51
N LEU A 203 -3.40 13.67 -11.93
CA LEU A 203 -3.18 14.93 -12.64
C LEU A 203 -3.89 14.97 -14.00
N PHE A 204 -3.81 13.86 -14.72
CA PHE A 204 -4.37 13.76 -16.07
C PHE A 204 -5.79 13.17 -16.12
N ASN A 205 -6.38 12.84 -14.97
CA ASN A 205 -7.68 12.14 -14.88
C ASN A 205 -7.72 10.91 -15.81
N ILE A 206 -6.71 10.04 -15.69
CA ILE A 206 -6.64 8.76 -16.40
C ILE A 206 -6.47 7.61 -15.42
N ARG A 207 -6.91 6.43 -15.83
CA ARG A 207 -6.68 5.18 -15.10
C ARG A 207 -6.14 4.12 -16.07
N GLY A 208 -5.49 3.10 -15.53
CA GLY A 208 -4.92 2.00 -16.31
C GLY A 208 -4.99 0.69 -15.55
N ALA A 209 -4.32 -0.33 -16.06
CA ALA A 209 -4.26 -1.65 -15.47
C ALA A 209 -2.85 -2.27 -15.65
N ASP A 210 -1.80 -1.48 -15.57
CA ASP A 210 -0.42 -1.94 -15.73
C ASP A 210 0.11 -2.66 -14.49
N VAL A 211 -0.48 -2.36 -13.34
CA VAL A 211 -0.15 -2.97 -12.06
C VAL A 211 -1.43 -3.58 -11.49
N GLU A 212 -1.32 -4.80 -11.01
CA GLU A 212 -2.43 -5.51 -10.40
C GLU A 212 -2.96 -4.72 -9.19
N PHE A 213 -4.25 -4.72 -8.97
CA PHE A 213 -4.96 -4.03 -7.87
C PHE A 213 -4.92 -2.50 -7.89
N THR A 214 -4.01 -1.87 -8.63
CA THR A 214 -3.86 -0.42 -8.66
C THR A 214 -4.22 0.12 -10.06
N PRO A 215 -5.25 0.98 -10.19
CA PRO A 215 -5.75 1.41 -11.49
C PRO A 215 -4.87 2.52 -12.11
N ILE A 216 -3.60 2.21 -12.37
CA ILE A 216 -2.61 3.14 -12.92
C ILE A 216 -2.06 2.69 -14.26
N ALA A 217 -1.64 3.66 -15.07
CA ALA A 217 -0.86 3.46 -16.28
C ALA A 217 0.56 3.99 -16.05
N LEU A 218 1.56 3.12 -16.20
CA LEU A 218 2.97 3.46 -15.98
C LEU A 218 3.47 4.44 -17.05
N GLY A 219 4.14 5.49 -16.61
CA GLY A 219 4.71 6.54 -17.44
C GLY A 219 5.41 7.59 -16.58
N PHE A 220 5.96 8.62 -17.22
CA PHE A 220 6.57 9.78 -16.57
C PHE A 220 5.95 11.06 -17.14
N ALA A 221 6.07 12.16 -16.41
CA ALA A 221 5.68 13.44 -16.98
C ALA A 221 6.61 14.57 -16.54
N LEU A 222 6.64 15.62 -17.37
CA LEU A 222 7.11 16.96 -17.01
C LEU A 222 5.88 17.86 -16.94
N LEU A 223 5.67 18.52 -15.81
CA LEU A 223 4.69 19.59 -15.65
C LEU A 223 5.41 20.93 -15.65
N PHE A 224 4.99 21.86 -16.49
CA PHE A 224 5.62 23.16 -16.62
C PHE A 224 4.86 24.26 -15.86
N ALA A 225 5.57 25.33 -15.50
CA ALA A 225 5.01 26.50 -14.82
C ALA A 225 3.91 27.22 -15.62
N ASP A 226 3.89 27.07 -16.96
CA ASP A 226 2.83 27.57 -17.85
C ASP A 226 1.60 26.67 -17.93
N SER A 227 1.56 25.58 -17.15
CA SER A 227 0.46 24.61 -17.07
C SER A 227 0.42 23.60 -18.23
N THR A 228 1.35 23.67 -19.18
CA THR A 228 1.55 22.61 -20.18
C THR A 228 2.23 21.41 -19.55
N ALA A 229 2.15 20.27 -20.20
CA ALA A 229 2.84 19.06 -19.73
C ALA A 229 3.35 18.22 -20.90
N THR A 230 4.41 17.43 -20.64
CA THR A 230 4.81 16.33 -21.53
C THR A 230 4.59 15.01 -20.81
N LEU A 231 3.77 14.13 -21.38
CA LEU A 231 3.50 12.79 -20.88
C LEU A 231 4.32 11.77 -21.68
N PHE A 232 5.25 11.10 -21.00
CA PHE A 232 6.08 10.02 -21.55
C PHE A 232 5.42 8.67 -21.27
N MET A 233 4.67 8.19 -22.23
CA MET A 233 3.93 6.94 -22.16
C MET A 233 3.88 6.29 -23.53
N SER A 234 3.99 4.95 -23.61
CA SER A 234 3.90 4.27 -24.89
C SER A 234 2.60 4.63 -25.64
N GLY A 235 2.75 4.99 -26.89
CA GLY A 235 1.63 5.33 -27.77
C GLY A 235 0.60 4.19 -27.92
N ALA A 236 1.02 2.94 -27.70
CA ALA A 236 0.14 1.76 -27.69
C ALA A 236 -0.86 1.78 -26.53
N LYS A 237 -0.54 2.47 -25.43
CA LYS A 237 -1.42 2.62 -24.25
C LYS A 237 -2.42 3.76 -24.37
N LEU A 238 -2.32 4.60 -25.39
CA LEU A 238 -3.09 5.82 -25.54
C LEU A 238 -4.08 5.71 -26.72
N PRO A 239 -5.26 5.10 -26.51
CA PRO A 239 -6.30 5.04 -27.55
C PRO A 239 -6.80 6.45 -27.93
N PRO A 240 -7.48 6.62 -29.09
CA PRO A 240 -7.91 7.93 -29.58
C PRO A 240 -8.72 8.75 -28.56
N GLY A 241 -9.62 8.12 -27.80
CA GLY A 241 -10.40 8.79 -26.76
C GLY A 241 -9.55 9.37 -25.63
N THR A 242 -8.49 8.66 -25.22
CA THR A 242 -7.56 9.15 -24.19
C THR A 242 -6.71 10.30 -24.72
N ARG A 243 -6.24 10.23 -25.98
CA ARG A 243 -5.52 11.35 -26.61
C ARG A 243 -6.39 12.60 -26.69
N ALA A 244 -7.64 12.47 -27.09
CA ALA A 244 -8.60 13.58 -27.13
C ALA A 244 -8.86 14.17 -25.72
N HIS A 245 -8.96 13.31 -24.69
CA HIS A 245 -9.16 13.73 -23.30
C HIS A 245 -7.97 14.53 -22.76
N LEU A 246 -6.74 14.13 -23.06
CA LEU A 246 -5.52 14.83 -22.62
C LEU A 246 -5.42 16.25 -23.22
N GLY A 247 -5.94 16.45 -24.40
CA GLY A 247 -6.03 17.77 -25.04
C GLY A 247 -4.70 18.31 -25.61
N PRO A 248 -4.71 19.51 -26.18
CA PRO A 248 -3.54 20.08 -26.87
C PRO A 248 -2.42 20.55 -25.93
N ASP A 249 -2.73 20.84 -24.68
CA ASP A 249 -1.74 21.32 -23.69
C ASP A 249 -0.85 20.18 -23.13
N VAL A 250 -1.10 18.93 -23.56
CA VAL A 250 -0.31 17.76 -23.16
C VAL A 250 0.39 17.17 -24.37
N THR A 251 1.70 17.38 -24.45
CA THR A 251 2.55 16.74 -25.45
C THR A 251 2.74 15.26 -25.10
N LEU A 252 2.50 14.38 -26.07
CA LEU A 252 2.67 12.94 -25.91
C LEU A 252 4.03 12.52 -26.48
N ALA A 253 4.83 11.78 -25.72
CA ALA A 253 6.13 11.30 -26.13
C ALA A 253 6.38 9.85 -25.67
N GLU A 254 7.22 9.13 -26.38
CA GLU A 254 7.73 7.84 -25.93
C GLU A 254 8.77 8.01 -24.82
N ARG A 255 8.92 7.01 -23.94
CA ARG A 255 9.92 7.01 -22.86
C ARG A 255 11.35 7.30 -23.36
N THR A 256 11.68 6.88 -24.56
CA THR A 256 12.99 7.12 -25.19
C THR A 256 13.30 8.61 -25.37
N GLY A 257 12.30 9.46 -25.45
CA GLY A 257 12.45 10.92 -25.53
C GLY A 257 12.77 11.60 -24.19
N LEU A 258 12.69 10.89 -23.06
CA LEU A 258 12.81 11.49 -21.73
C LEU A 258 14.18 12.17 -21.50
N HIS A 259 15.29 11.53 -21.91
CA HIS A 259 16.62 12.11 -21.75
C HIS A 259 16.77 13.44 -22.54
N ALA A 260 16.28 13.48 -23.79
CA ALA A 260 16.32 14.69 -24.60
C ALA A 260 15.46 15.81 -24.01
N ALA A 261 14.28 15.47 -23.46
CA ALA A 261 13.42 16.43 -22.79
C ALA A 261 14.05 17.01 -21.52
N LEU A 262 14.76 16.20 -20.73
CA LEU A 262 15.51 16.70 -19.58
C LEU A 262 16.70 17.58 -20.01
N ALA A 263 17.38 17.24 -21.09
CA ALA A 263 18.46 18.08 -21.65
C ALA A 263 17.96 19.47 -22.11
N ALA A 264 16.72 19.55 -22.59
CA ALA A 264 16.12 20.84 -22.98
C ALA A 264 15.81 21.74 -21.75
N LEU A 265 15.94 21.24 -20.52
CA LEU A 265 15.79 22.01 -19.28
C LEU A 265 17.10 22.63 -18.79
N ALA A 266 18.18 22.65 -19.61
CA ALA A 266 19.45 23.31 -19.27
C ALA A 266 19.22 24.76 -18.80
N GLY A 267 19.77 25.12 -17.63
CA GLY A 267 19.61 26.45 -17.02
C GLY A 267 18.25 26.70 -16.33
N LYS A 268 17.25 25.81 -16.51
CA LYS A 268 15.93 25.87 -15.87
C LYS A 268 15.96 25.32 -14.45
N THR A 269 15.07 25.81 -13.59
CA THR A 269 14.89 25.29 -12.23
C THR A 269 13.83 24.21 -12.23
N VAL A 270 14.21 22.97 -11.87
CA VAL A 270 13.35 21.78 -11.96
C VAL A 270 13.12 21.18 -10.58
N ARG A 271 11.85 21.00 -10.19
CA ARG A 271 11.44 20.29 -8.97
C ARG A 271 11.76 18.80 -9.12
N TYR A 272 12.47 18.27 -8.13
CA TYR A 272 12.84 16.87 -8.01
C TYR A 272 12.64 16.39 -6.58
N ASP A 273 12.02 15.22 -6.39
CA ASP A 273 11.82 14.60 -5.07
C ASP A 273 12.95 13.59 -4.79
N PRO A 274 13.92 13.92 -3.90
CA PRO A 274 15.07 13.04 -3.64
C PRO A 274 14.70 11.77 -2.88
N ALA A 275 13.54 11.74 -2.22
CA ALA A 275 13.07 10.59 -1.43
C ALA A 275 12.21 9.60 -2.24
N ALA A 276 11.49 10.08 -3.27
CA ALA A 276 10.48 9.29 -3.98
C ALA A 276 10.76 9.10 -5.47
N MET A 277 11.81 9.74 -6.03
CA MET A 277 12.15 9.57 -7.44
C MET A 277 13.47 8.84 -7.64
N PRO A 278 13.62 8.06 -8.73
CA PRO A 278 14.90 7.47 -9.12
C PRO A 278 16.03 8.48 -9.19
N VAL A 279 17.19 8.11 -8.66
CA VAL A 279 18.41 8.96 -8.69
C VAL A 279 18.88 9.24 -10.12
N TRP A 280 18.46 8.43 -11.08
CA TRP A 280 18.71 8.64 -12.51
C TRP A 280 18.26 10.03 -12.96
N PHE A 281 17.14 10.53 -12.47
CA PHE A 281 16.66 11.88 -12.80
C PHE A 281 17.62 12.95 -12.29
N LYS A 282 18.08 12.84 -11.03
CA LYS A 282 19.04 13.80 -10.45
C LYS A 282 20.33 13.85 -11.26
N THR A 283 20.94 12.69 -11.49
CA THR A 283 22.20 12.61 -12.23
C THR A 283 22.08 13.12 -13.67
N THR A 284 20.93 12.88 -14.31
CA THR A 284 20.65 13.38 -15.67
C THR A 284 20.48 14.90 -15.69
N LEU A 285 19.71 15.49 -14.74
CA LEU A 285 19.54 16.94 -14.63
C LEU A 285 20.87 17.64 -14.37
N GLU A 286 21.69 17.12 -13.46
CA GLU A 286 23.03 17.65 -13.17
C GLU A 286 23.92 17.62 -14.41
N ALA A 287 23.95 16.50 -15.13
CA ALA A 287 24.74 16.33 -16.35
C ALA A 287 24.30 17.25 -17.50
N THR A 288 23.01 17.59 -17.56
CA THR A 288 22.46 18.48 -18.60
C THR A 288 22.46 19.96 -18.22
N GLY A 289 22.90 20.32 -17.01
CA GLY A 289 23.02 21.70 -16.54
C GLY A 289 21.71 22.34 -16.09
N ALA A 290 20.69 21.57 -15.74
CA ALA A 290 19.49 22.07 -15.07
C ALA A 290 19.79 22.40 -13.60
N LYS A 291 19.04 23.35 -13.02
CA LYS A 291 19.10 23.67 -11.59
C LYS A 291 18.05 22.81 -10.86
N ILE A 292 18.49 22.04 -9.86
CA ILE A 292 17.58 21.17 -9.10
C ILE A 292 17.00 21.94 -7.92
N ALA A 293 15.67 21.99 -7.84
CA ALA A 293 14.91 22.40 -6.66
C ALA A 293 14.40 21.16 -5.94
N GLU A 294 15.12 20.70 -4.91
CA GLU A 294 14.69 19.54 -4.13
C GLU A 294 13.41 19.82 -3.34
N GLY A 295 12.51 18.85 -3.31
CA GLY A 295 11.27 18.89 -2.55
C GLY A 295 10.28 17.82 -3.02
N PRO A 296 9.21 17.57 -2.26
CA PRO A 296 8.26 16.50 -2.56
C PRO A 296 7.57 16.68 -3.92
N ASP A 297 7.06 15.56 -4.47
CA ASP A 297 6.19 15.58 -5.66
C ASP A 297 5.05 16.59 -5.44
N PRO A 298 4.92 17.62 -6.32
CA PRO A 298 3.92 18.69 -6.13
C PRO A 298 2.47 18.19 -6.23
N VAL A 299 2.25 16.98 -6.74
CA VAL A 299 0.92 16.34 -6.85
C VAL A 299 0.55 15.58 -5.58
N ALA A 300 1.51 15.06 -4.83
CA ALA A 300 1.26 14.12 -3.73
C ALA A 300 0.30 14.68 -2.66
N LEU A 301 0.54 15.88 -2.16
CA LEU A 301 -0.33 16.50 -1.16
C LEU A 301 -1.71 16.91 -1.73
N PRO A 302 -1.82 17.61 -2.87
CA PRO A 302 -3.11 17.91 -3.49
C PRO A 302 -3.97 16.67 -3.78
N ARG A 303 -3.36 15.56 -4.21
CA ARG A 303 -4.03 14.27 -4.43
C ARG A 303 -4.56 13.65 -3.13
N ALA A 304 -3.83 13.78 -2.04
CA ALA A 304 -4.26 13.27 -0.74
C ALA A 304 -5.47 14.04 -0.17
N LEU A 305 -5.67 15.31 -0.56
CA LEU A 305 -6.77 16.16 -0.12
C LEU A 305 -8.00 15.95 -1.02
N LYS A 306 -8.83 14.97 -0.68
CA LYS A 306 -10.03 14.64 -1.44
C LYS A 306 -10.99 15.82 -1.46
N ASN A 307 -11.37 16.27 -2.66
CA ASN A 307 -12.37 17.30 -2.86
C ASN A 307 -13.78 16.80 -2.50
N PRO A 308 -14.82 17.66 -2.44
CA PRO A 308 -16.15 17.26 -2.02
C PRO A 308 -16.76 16.11 -2.87
N VAL A 309 -16.45 16.02 -4.17
CA VAL A 309 -16.93 14.95 -5.06
C VAL A 309 -16.24 13.62 -4.71
N GLU A 310 -14.92 13.63 -4.55
CA GLU A 310 -14.15 12.44 -4.15
C GLU A 310 -14.55 11.97 -2.73
N GLN A 311 -14.83 12.89 -1.80
CA GLN A 311 -15.35 12.55 -0.47
C GLN A 311 -16.74 11.92 -0.52
N ALA A 312 -17.63 12.44 -1.37
CA ALA A 312 -18.96 11.86 -1.57
C ALA A 312 -18.87 10.47 -2.22
N GLY A 313 -17.96 10.31 -3.19
CA GLY A 313 -17.63 9.05 -3.81
C GLY A 313 -17.12 8.02 -2.80
N ALA A 314 -16.18 8.42 -1.94
CA ALA A 314 -15.65 7.55 -0.89
C ALA A 314 -16.77 7.04 0.05
N ARG A 315 -17.69 7.91 0.49
CA ARG A 315 -18.84 7.50 1.31
C ARG A 315 -19.74 6.51 0.57
N ALA A 316 -20.03 6.76 -0.72
CA ALA A 316 -20.86 5.88 -1.53
C ALA A 316 -20.18 4.53 -1.80
N ALA A 317 -18.88 4.50 -2.07
CA ALA A 317 -18.10 3.28 -2.21
C ALA A 317 -18.14 2.43 -0.92
N HIS A 318 -17.93 3.05 0.25
CA HIS A 318 -18.00 2.35 1.54
C HIS A 318 -19.41 1.84 1.89
N GLN A 319 -20.48 2.48 1.42
CA GLN A 319 -21.82 1.97 1.59
C GLN A 319 -22.04 0.69 0.77
N ARG A 320 -21.60 0.65 -0.49
CA ARG A 320 -21.68 -0.54 -1.36
C ARG A 320 -20.79 -1.67 -0.83
N ASP A 321 -19.55 -1.35 -0.50
CA ASP A 321 -18.59 -2.31 0.05
C ASP A 321 -19.08 -2.89 1.39
N GLY A 322 -19.65 -2.05 2.24
CA GLY A 322 -20.25 -2.45 3.50
C GLY A 322 -21.42 -3.44 3.32
N ALA A 323 -22.27 -3.22 2.30
CA ALA A 323 -23.34 -4.17 1.98
C ALA A 323 -22.78 -5.51 1.50
N ALA A 324 -21.74 -5.51 0.66
CA ALA A 324 -21.03 -6.73 0.24
C ALA A 324 -20.40 -7.45 1.42
N MET A 325 -19.70 -6.72 2.30
CA MET A 325 -19.08 -7.27 3.51
C MET A 325 -20.12 -7.88 4.46
N VAL A 326 -21.27 -7.24 4.66
CA VAL A 326 -22.33 -7.78 5.52
C VAL A 326 -22.93 -9.06 4.95
N ARG A 327 -23.17 -9.15 3.63
CA ARG A 327 -23.63 -10.40 3.00
C ARG A 327 -22.61 -11.52 3.18
N PHE A 328 -21.33 -11.21 3.03
CA PHE A 328 -20.25 -12.17 3.29
C PHE A 328 -20.22 -12.62 4.76
N LEU A 329 -20.27 -11.69 5.71
CA LEU A 329 -20.23 -12.01 7.14
C LEU A 329 -21.45 -12.84 7.57
N ALA A 330 -22.65 -12.53 7.05
CA ALA A 330 -23.86 -13.30 7.29
C ALA A 330 -23.77 -14.73 6.74
N TRP A 331 -23.16 -14.90 5.57
CA TRP A 331 -22.85 -16.21 5.02
C TRP A 331 -21.81 -16.95 5.87
N LEU A 332 -20.70 -16.28 6.20
CA LEU A 332 -19.60 -16.86 6.97
C LEU A 332 -20.04 -17.35 8.34
N ALA A 333 -20.92 -16.62 9.02
CA ALA A 333 -21.49 -17.00 10.32
C ALA A 333 -22.23 -18.35 10.29
N LYS A 334 -22.77 -18.76 9.12
CA LYS A 334 -23.41 -20.06 8.91
C LYS A 334 -22.43 -21.11 8.39
N ALA A 335 -21.50 -20.70 7.53
CA ALA A 335 -20.60 -21.60 6.82
C ALA A 335 -19.38 -22.02 7.65
N ALA A 336 -18.73 -21.09 8.37
CA ALA A 336 -17.52 -21.38 9.14
C ALA A 336 -17.69 -22.46 10.22
N PRO A 337 -18.79 -22.53 11.00
CA PRO A 337 -18.98 -23.59 11.97
C PRO A 337 -19.04 -25.00 11.39
N THR A 338 -19.27 -25.14 10.09
CA THR A 338 -19.29 -26.46 9.42
C THR A 338 -17.89 -27.03 9.17
N GLY A 339 -16.84 -26.17 9.13
CA GLY A 339 -15.48 -26.55 8.78
C GLY A 339 -15.29 -26.92 7.30
N ALA A 340 -16.29 -26.67 6.44
CA ALA A 340 -16.23 -27.01 5.02
C ALA A 340 -15.52 -25.94 4.17
N GLU A 341 -15.49 -24.69 4.66
CA GLU A 341 -14.89 -23.58 3.94
C GLU A 341 -13.38 -23.49 4.18
N THR A 342 -12.68 -22.91 3.21
CA THR A 342 -11.24 -22.66 3.27
C THR A 342 -10.95 -21.17 3.22
N GLU A 343 -9.70 -20.80 3.49
CA GLU A 343 -9.23 -19.42 3.35
C GLU A 343 -9.47 -18.89 1.92
N MET A 344 -9.20 -19.70 0.89
CA MET A 344 -9.44 -19.31 -0.51
C MET A 344 -10.93 -19.18 -0.84
N SER A 345 -11.75 -20.16 -0.45
CA SER A 345 -13.19 -20.11 -0.74
C SER A 345 -13.87 -18.92 -0.04
N ALA A 346 -13.40 -18.53 1.15
CA ALA A 346 -13.89 -17.36 1.85
C ALA A 346 -13.50 -16.05 1.13
N ALA A 347 -12.24 -15.93 0.67
CA ALA A 347 -11.80 -14.77 -0.12
C ALA A 347 -12.56 -14.66 -1.45
N GLU A 348 -12.71 -15.78 -2.17
CA GLU A 348 -13.49 -15.86 -3.42
C GLU A 348 -14.97 -15.48 -3.21
N LYS A 349 -15.55 -15.91 -2.08
CA LYS A 349 -16.92 -15.54 -1.71
C LYS A 349 -17.07 -14.05 -1.51
N LEU A 350 -16.13 -13.42 -0.78
CA LEU A 350 -16.17 -11.97 -0.56
C LEU A 350 -16.00 -11.19 -1.88
N LEU A 351 -15.06 -11.61 -2.73
CA LEU A 351 -14.89 -11.03 -4.07
C LEU A 351 -16.18 -11.13 -4.89
N ALA A 352 -16.85 -12.30 -4.87
CA ALA A 352 -18.12 -12.50 -5.56
C ALA A 352 -19.23 -11.57 -5.03
N GLU A 353 -19.27 -11.29 -3.71
CA GLU A 353 -20.24 -10.34 -3.15
C GLU A 353 -19.94 -8.88 -3.56
N ARG A 354 -18.67 -8.48 -3.63
CA ARG A 354 -18.24 -7.18 -4.15
C ARG A 354 -18.53 -7.01 -5.64
N ALA A 355 -18.31 -8.07 -6.42
CA ALA A 355 -18.57 -8.05 -7.88
C ALA A 355 -20.04 -7.81 -8.26
N ARG A 356 -20.99 -7.94 -7.31
CA ARG A 356 -22.40 -7.60 -7.50
C ARG A 356 -22.68 -6.11 -7.39
N GLU A 357 -21.74 -5.35 -6.83
CA GLU A 357 -21.92 -3.92 -6.61
C GLU A 357 -21.61 -3.12 -7.89
N ARG A 358 -22.41 -2.08 -8.12
CA ARG A 358 -22.14 -1.19 -9.24
C ARG A 358 -20.80 -0.48 -9.05
N ASP A 359 -20.15 -0.14 -10.15
CA ASP A 359 -18.88 0.58 -10.23
C ASP A 359 -17.68 -0.18 -9.65
N PHE A 360 -17.85 -1.41 -9.17
CA PHE A 360 -16.76 -2.29 -8.76
C PHE A 360 -15.86 -2.64 -9.94
N LYS A 361 -14.52 -2.55 -9.75
CA LYS A 361 -13.51 -2.75 -10.79
C LYS A 361 -12.49 -3.85 -10.46
N GLY A 362 -12.52 -4.36 -9.25
CA GLY A 362 -11.60 -5.37 -8.76
C GLY A 362 -11.21 -5.12 -7.30
N GLU A 363 -10.37 -5.97 -6.77
CA GLU A 363 -9.80 -5.79 -5.43
C GLU A 363 -8.81 -4.61 -5.41
N SER A 364 -8.64 -3.96 -4.26
CA SER A 364 -7.65 -2.89 -4.05
C SER A 364 -6.28 -3.42 -3.65
N PHE A 365 -6.23 -4.67 -3.19
CA PHE A 365 -5.04 -5.48 -2.91
C PHE A 365 -5.45 -6.95 -2.79
N PRO A 366 -4.50 -7.92 -2.82
CA PRO A 366 -4.82 -9.33 -2.63
C PRO A 366 -5.40 -9.57 -1.25
N ALA A 367 -6.63 -10.09 -1.15
CA ALA A 367 -7.26 -10.34 0.14
C ALA A 367 -6.39 -11.22 1.05
N ILE A 368 -6.24 -10.81 2.31
CA ILE A 368 -5.60 -11.57 3.38
C ILE A 368 -6.70 -12.34 4.09
N SER A 369 -6.76 -13.64 3.86
CA SER A 369 -7.73 -14.55 4.45
C SER A 369 -6.97 -15.56 5.29
N GLY A 370 -6.87 -15.33 6.60
CA GLY A 370 -6.02 -16.08 7.51
C GLY A 370 -6.82 -16.72 8.65
N ALA A 371 -6.88 -18.06 8.68
CA ALA A 371 -7.52 -18.83 9.73
C ALA A 371 -6.50 -19.28 10.77
N GLY A 372 -6.78 -19.13 12.06
CA GLY A 372 -5.91 -19.51 13.15
C GLY A 372 -4.51 -18.91 13.00
N GLU A 373 -3.49 -19.75 12.99
CA GLU A 373 -2.07 -19.35 12.91
C GLU A 373 -1.70 -18.54 11.69
N HIS A 374 -2.39 -18.71 10.55
CA HIS A 374 -2.14 -17.92 9.34
C HIS A 374 -2.52 -16.45 9.54
N GLY A 375 -3.51 -16.14 10.39
CA GLY A 375 -3.84 -14.77 10.76
C GLY A 375 -2.69 -14.04 11.47
N ALA A 376 -1.73 -14.75 12.06
CA ALA A 376 -0.56 -14.16 12.68
C ALA A 376 0.49 -13.65 11.69
N ILE A 377 0.38 -14.01 10.42
CA ILE A 377 1.22 -13.48 9.34
C ILE A 377 0.56 -12.22 8.81
N ILE A 378 1.10 -11.06 9.14
CA ILE A 378 0.46 -9.74 8.94
C ILE A 378 0.00 -9.53 7.50
N HIS A 379 0.84 -9.87 6.52
CA HIS A 379 0.54 -9.81 5.08
C HIS A 379 0.44 -11.23 4.48
N TYR A 380 -0.31 -12.11 5.14
CA TYR A 380 -0.53 -13.47 4.67
C TYR A 380 -1.15 -13.47 3.28
N ARG A 381 -0.57 -14.23 2.37
CA ARG A 381 -1.11 -14.47 1.04
C ARG A 381 -1.45 -15.94 0.90
N VAL A 382 -2.72 -16.25 0.88
CA VAL A 382 -3.18 -17.62 0.68
C VAL A 382 -2.80 -18.10 -0.73
N THR A 383 -2.29 -19.32 -0.81
CA THR A 383 -1.94 -19.99 -2.07
C THR A 383 -2.56 -21.38 -2.08
N SER A 384 -2.60 -22.05 -3.23
CA SER A 384 -3.06 -23.44 -3.32
C SER A 384 -2.27 -24.39 -2.41
N GLN A 385 -1.04 -24.05 -2.02
CA GLN A 385 -0.21 -24.85 -1.12
C GLN A 385 -0.46 -24.55 0.36
N SER A 386 -0.72 -23.28 0.69
CA SER A 386 -0.94 -22.85 2.08
C SER A 386 -2.41 -22.88 2.51
N ASN A 387 -3.34 -22.97 1.54
CA ASN A 387 -4.79 -22.94 1.80
C ASN A 387 -5.21 -24.02 2.81
N ARG A 388 -5.85 -23.59 3.89
CA ARG A 388 -6.35 -24.49 4.93
C ARG A 388 -7.85 -24.31 5.16
N PRO A 389 -8.54 -25.34 5.74
CA PRO A 389 -9.91 -25.17 6.21
C PRO A 389 -10.01 -24.13 7.33
N ILE A 390 -11.09 -23.37 7.33
CA ILE A 390 -11.52 -22.53 8.44
C ILE A 390 -12.22 -23.47 9.44
N LYS A 391 -11.58 -23.71 10.59
CA LYS A 391 -12.12 -24.65 11.58
C LYS A 391 -13.17 -23.96 12.47
N PRO A 392 -14.13 -24.72 13.01
CA PRO A 392 -14.97 -24.21 14.09
C PRO A 392 -14.13 -23.85 15.34
N ASN A 393 -14.56 -22.82 16.06
CA ASN A 393 -13.96 -22.35 17.30
C ASN A 393 -12.48 -21.91 17.14
N GLU A 394 -12.19 -21.17 16.07
CA GLU A 394 -10.90 -20.49 15.91
C GLU A 394 -11.10 -19.02 15.50
N VAL A 395 -10.03 -18.25 15.59
CA VAL A 395 -9.99 -16.87 15.10
C VAL A 395 -9.77 -16.90 13.60
N TYR A 396 -10.59 -16.16 12.85
CA TYR A 396 -10.42 -15.93 11.42
C TYR A 396 -10.27 -14.42 11.17
N LEU A 397 -9.23 -14.06 10.43
CA LEU A 397 -8.95 -12.69 10.01
C LEU A 397 -9.19 -12.58 8.51
N ILE A 398 -9.99 -11.59 8.10
CA ILE A 398 -10.19 -11.22 6.70
C ILE A 398 -9.88 -9.73 6.54
N ASP A 399 -8.88 -9.44 5.71
CA ASP A 399 -8.46 -8.11 5.32
C ASP A 399 -8.54 -7.99 3.81
N SER A 400 -9.27 -7.00 3.32
CA SER A 400 -9.64 -6.91 1.91
C SER A 400 -10.19 -5.53 1.55
N GLY A 401 -10.10 -5.19 0.30
CA GLY A 401 -10.67 -3.94 -0.20
C GLY A 401 -11.12 -4.03 -1.64
N GLY A 402 -11.80 -3.01 -2.11
CA GLY A 402 -12.31 -2.91 -3.47
C GLY A 402 -11.97 -1.59 -4.14
N GLN A 403 -11.71 -1.67 -5.45
CA GLN A 403 -11.63 -0.52 -6.33
C GLN A 403 -13.02 -0.25 -6.90
N TYR A 404 -13.54 0.94 -6.67
CA TYR A 404 -14.77 1.48 -7.25
C TYR A 404 -14.43 2.72 -8.05
N LEU A 405 -15.22 3.04 -9.10
CA LEU A 405 -14.94 4.24 -9.92
C LEU A 405 -14.89 5.54 -9.09
N ASP A 406 -15.58 5.59 -7.96
CA ASP A 406 -15.71 6.75 -7.08
C ASP A 406 -14.95 6.60 -5.75
N GLY A 407 -14.16 5.52 -5.54
CA GLY A 407 -13.37 5.34 -4.33
C GLY A 407 -12.62 4.03 -4.24
N THR A 408 -11.71 3.96 -3.30
CA THR A 408 -10.98 2.75 -2.90
C THR A 408 -11.37 2.40 -1.48
N THR A 409 -11.65 1.13 -1.19
CA THR A 409 -11.98 0.66 0.15
C THR A 409 -10.89 -0.25 0.69
N ASP A 410 -10.81 -0.29 2.01
CA ASP A 410 -9.93 -1.12 2.81
C ASP A 410 -10.60 -1.45 4.14
N ILE A 411 -10.62 -2.73 4.52
CA ILE A 411 -11.30 -3.19 5.73
C ILE A 411 -10.72 -4.49 6.24
N THR A 412 -10.41 -4.54 7.53
CA THR A 412 -10.12 -5.78 8.22
C THR A 412 -11.17 -6.10 9.28
N ARG A 413 -11.60 -7.36 9.34
CA ARG A 413 -12.39 -7.91 10.43
C ARG A 413 -11.75 -9.19 10.98
N THR A 414 -11.76 -9.28 12.31
CA THR A 414 -11.42 -10.49 13.07
C THR A 414 -12.71 -11.10 13.58
N ILE A 415 -12.91 -12.39 13.36
CA ILE A 415 -14.18 -13.10 13.50
C ILE A 415 -13.94 -14.39 14.29
N TRP A 416 -14.86 -14.71 15.18
CA TRP A 416 -14.93 -16.00 15.85
C TRP A 416 -15.77 -16.97 15.03
N THR A 417 -15.21 -18.12 14.67
CA THR A 417 -15.87 -19.09 13.77
C THR A 417 -16.88 -20.00 14.49
N GLY A 418 -17.14 -19.79 15.80
CA GLY A 418 -18.17 -20.50 16.57
C GLY A 418 -18.24 -22.02 16.33
N PRO A 419 -19.23 -22.77 16.88
CA PRO A 419 -20.36 -22.29 17.67
C PRO A 419 -20.08 -22.11 19.18
N GLY A 420 -18.94 -22.59 19.71
CA GLY A 420 -18.59 -22.41 21.12
C GLY A 420 -18.17 -20.98 21.46
N PRO A 421 -18.07 -20.63 22.75
CA PRO A 421 -17.63 -19.32 23.18
C PRO A 421 -16.12 -19.10 22.83
N ALA A 422 -15.78 -17.87 22.50
CA ALA A 422 -14.38 -17.50 22.34
C ALA A 422 -13.65 -17.53 23.70
N PRO A 423 -12.38 -18.00 23.74
CA PRO A 423 -11.56 -17.97 24.95
C PRO A 423 -11.42 -16.55 25.51
N ASP A 424 -11.37 -16.40 26.83
CA ASP A 424 -11.26 -15.09 27.48
C ASP A 424 -9.98 -14.34 27.07
N THR A 425 -8.86 -15.04 26.87
CA THR A 425 -7.62 -14.45 26.37
C THR A 425 -7.76 -13.87 24.96
N VAL A 426 -8.48 -14.54 24.07
CA VAL A 426 -8.77 -14.03 22.72
C VAL A 426 -9.65 -12.79 22.81
N ARG A 427 -10.71 -12.85 23.62
CA ARG A 427 -11.63 -11.72 23.86
C ARG A 427 -10.89 -10.52 24.46
N GLU A 428 -9.97 -10.76 25.40
CA GLU A 428 -9.12 -9.72 25.97
C GLU A 428 -8.27 -9.03 24.88
N HIS A 429 -7.53 -9.79 24.09
CA HIS A 429 -6.67 -9.26 23.05
C HIS A 429 -7.47 -8.47 21.99
N VAL A 430 -8.57 -9.02 21.49
CA VAL A 430 -9.46 -8.32 20.55
C VAL A 430 -10.00 -7.03 21.14
N THR A 431 -10.44 -7.06 22.40
CA THR A 431 -11.00 -5.86 23.05
C THR A 431 -9.95 -4.77 23.27
N ARG A 432 -8.69 -5.11 23.54
CA ARG A 432 -7.59 -4.14 23.64
C ARG A 432 -7.28 -3.49 22.29
N VAL A 433 -7.25 -4.28 21.21
CA VAL A 433 -7.12 -3.75 19.85
C VAL A 433 -8.29 -2.82 19.51
N LEU A 434 -9.53 -3.25 19.82
CA LEU A 434 -10.74 -2.44 19.61
C LEU A 434 -10.71 -1.14 20.43
N ALA A 435 -10.25 -1.18 21.67
CA ALA A 435 -10.11 0.01 22.51
C ALA A 435 -9.15 1.03 21.89
N GLY A 436 -8.02 0.57 21.35
CA GLY A 436 -7.08 1.42 20.60
C GLY A 436 -7.69 1.99 19.31
N HIS A 437 -8.37 1.14 18.54
CA HIS A 437 -9.11 1.55 17.34
C HIS A 437 -10.14 2.66 17.65
N ILE A 438 -10.94 2.48 18.69
CA ILE A 438 -11.95 3.46 19.12
C ILE A 438 -11.27 4.74 19.64
N ALA A 439 -10.18 4.61 20.41
CA ALA A 439 -9.44 5.76 20.91
C ALA A 439 -8.99 6.68 19.77
N LEU A 440 -8.41 6.10 18.71
CA LEU A 440 -8.01 6.85 17.53
C LEU A 440 -9.21 7.41 16.76
N ALA A 441 -10.25 6.59 16.51
CA ALA A 441 -11.43 7.02 15.76
C ALA A 441 -12.17 8.21 16.40
N ARG A 442 -12.07 8.38 17.73
CA ARG A 442 -12.69 9.46 18.49
C ARG A 442 -11.81 10.70 18.66
N MET A 443 -10.58 10.68 18.14
CA MET A 443 -9.66 11.79 18.32
C MET A 443 -10.19 13.07 17.70
N VAL A 444 -10.03 14.14 18.48
CA VAL A 444 -10.14 15.53 18.04
C VAL A 444 -8.80 16.18 18.32
N PHE A 445 -8.20 16.80 17.31
CA PHE A 445 -6.84 17.32 17.40
C PHE A 445 -6.70 18.66 16.66
N PRO A 446 -5.79 19.55 17.08
CA PRO A 446 -5.58 20.81 16.40
C PRO A 446 -4.95 20.62 15.02
N GLU A 447 -5.19 21.56 14.08
CA GLU A 447 -4.43 21.64 12.83
C GLU A 447 -2.92 21.67 13.11
N GLY A 448 -2.13 21.06 12.21
CA GLY A 448 -0.68 20.93 12.34
C GLY A 448 -0.21 19.62 13.00
N VAL A 449 -1.11 18.81 13.54
CA VAL A 449 -0.78 17.51 14.10
C VAL A 449 -0.51 16.50 12.98
N ALA A 450 0.63 15.81 13.03
CA ALA A 450 0.97 14.71 12.14
C ALA A 450 0.51 13.36 12.73
N GLY A 451 0.35 12.37 11.86
CA GLY A 451 -0.11 11.04 12.26
C GLY A 451 0.79 10.33 13.28
N ALA A 452 2.09 10.63 13.30
CA ALA A 452 3.02 10.12 14.31
C ALA A 452 2.61 10.46 15.75
N HIS A 453 1.97 11.63 15.96
CA HIS A 453 1.48 12.03 17.28
C HIS A 453 0.23 11.24 17.71
N LEU A 454 -0.49 10.65 16.76
CA LEU A 454 -1.76 9.95 17.01
C LEU A 454 -1.59 8.43 17.15
N ASP A 455 -0.52 7.84 16.62
CA ASP A 455 -0.27 6.40 16.63
C ASP A 455 -0.32 5.79 18.04
N SER A 456 0.23 6.48 19.03
CA SER A 456 0.27 6.00 20.42
C SER A 456 -1.12 5.80 21.04
N PHE A 457 -2.14 6.52 20.60
CA PHE A 457 -3.50 6.34 21.11
C PHE A 457 -4.08 4.99 20.72
N ALA A 458 -3.76 4.51 19.53
CA ALA A 458 -4.17 3.18 19.08
C ALA A 458 -3.43 2.05 19.80
N ARG A 459 -2.20 2.30 20.28
CA ARG A 459 -1.36 1.30 20.97
C ARG A 459 -1.54 1.26 22.48
N ALA A 460 -2.04 2.35 23.08
CA ALA A 460 -2.02 2.53 24.53
C ALA A 460 -2.66 1.37 25.31
N ALA A 461 -3.79 0.84 24.85
CA ALA A 461 -4.49 -0.27 25.52
C ALA A 461 -3.71 -1.60 25.44
N LEU A 462 -2.92 -1.81 24.38
CA LEU A 462 -2.02 -2.95 24.23
C LEU A 462 -0.77 -2.78 25.12
N TRP A 463 -0.14 -1.61 25.09
CA TRP A 463 1.06 -1.34 25.93
C TRP A 463 0.82 -1.53 27.42
N GLN A 464 -0.38 -1.16 27.91
CA GLN A 464 -0.79 -1.41 29.30
C GLN A 464 -0.81 -2.90 29.68
N ALA A 465 -0.87 -3.80 28.70
CA ALA A 465 -0.82 -5.24 28.87
C ALA A 465 0.54 -5.85 28.44
N GLY A 466 1.55 -5.03 28.11
CA GLY A 466 2.83 -5.49 27.61
C GLY A 466 2.79 -6.04 26.18
N LEU A 467 1.78 -5.65 25.40
CA LEU A 467 1.55 -6.09 24.02
C LEU A 467 1.79 -4.94 23.04
N ASP A 468 2.15 -5.26 21.79
CA ASP A 468 2.32 -4.29 20.69
C ASP A 468 2.12 -5.00 19.33
N TYR A 469 2.27 -4.24 18.23
CA TYR A 469 2.30 -4.74 16.85
C TYR A 469 3.34 -3.99 16.02
N ASP A 470 3.88 -4.65 14.96
CA ASP A 470 5.06 -4.21 14.22
C ASP A 470 4.74 -3.59 12.85
N HIS A 471 3.55 -3.03 12.66
CA HIS A 471 3.18 -2.27 11.47
C HIS A 471 2.68 -0.87 11.83
N GLY A 472 2.45 -0.02 10.82
CA GLY A 472 1.80 1.29 11.01
C GLY A 472 0.35 1.13 11.47
N THR A 473 -0.16 2.09 12.22
CA THR A 473 -1.57 2.12 12.61
C THR A 473 -2.48 2.56 11.47
N GLY A 474 -1.92 3.21 10.45
CA GLY A 474 -2.69 3.63 9.30
C GLY A 474 -1.86 4.31 8.21
N HIS A 475 -2.39 4.31 7.02
CA HIS A 475 -1.84 4.90 5.81
C HIS A 475 -2.91 5.73 5.10
N GLY A 476 -2.49 6.64 4.21
CA GLY A 476 -3.42 7.32 3.32
C GLY A 476 -4.01 6.36 2.28
N VAL A 477 -5.19 6.69 1.76
CA VAL A 477 -5.90 5.90 0.73
C VAL A 477 -6.31 6.79 -0.43
N GLY A 478 -6.12 6.31 -1.65
CA GLY A 478 -6.47 7.00 -2.89
C GLY A 478 -7.97 7.00 -3.19
N SER A 479 -8.37 7.77 -4.21
CA SER A 479 -9.73 7.73 -4.77
C SER A 479 -9.69 7.04 -6.12
N TYR A 480 -10.07 5.78 -6.16
CA TYR A 480 -9.87 4.87 -7.30
C TYR A 480 -8.39 4.93 -7.76
N LEU A 481 -7.49 4.77 -6.80
CA LEU A 481 -6.03 4.77 -6.95
C LEU A 481 -5.41 3.79 -5.95
N SER A 482 -4.15 4.01 -5.56
CA SER A 482 -3.42 3.14 -4.63
C SER A 482 -4.13 3.04 -3.28
N VAL A 483 -4.28 1.83 -2.77
CA VAL A 483 -4.77 1.60 -1.40
C VAL A 483 -3.80 2.23 -0.39
N HIS A 484 -2.49 2.11 -0.60
CA HIS A 484 -1.47 2.83 0.14
C HIS A 484 -1.09 4.13 -0.59
N GLU A 485 -1.56 5.25 -0.09
CA GLU A 485 -1.31 6.56 -0.68
C GLU A 485 -0.60 7.50 0.31
N GLY A 486 0.61 7.97 -0.06
CA GLY A 486 1.25 9.08 0.67
C GLY A 486 0.57 10.44 0.41
N PRO A 487 1.03 11.52 1.08
CA PRO A 487 2.22 11.57 1.94
C PRO A 487 1.94 11.34 3.43
N ALA A 488 0.68 11.29 3.87
CA ALA A 488 0.31 11.13 5.28
C ALA A 488 0.15 9.66 5.68
N SER A 489 0.54 9.34 6.91
CA SER A 489 0.31 8.03 7.54
C SER A 489 0.21 8.20 9.06
N ILE A 490 -0.37 7.21 9.75
CA ILE A 490 -0.43 7.15 11.22
C ILE A 490 0.53 6.03 11.64
N SER A 491 1.73 6.39 12.08
CA SER A 491 2.78 5.43 12.45
C SER A 491 3.83 6.13 13.29
N ARG A 492 4.54 5.38 14.14
CA ARG A 492 5.73 5.87 14.87
C ARG A 492 6.80 6.44 13.95
N ALA A 493 6.93 5.88 12.76
CA ALA A 493 7.91 6.28 11.73
C ALA A 493 7.32 7.20 10.65
N ALA A 494 6.09 7.71 10.84
CA ALA A 494 5.46 8.60 9.87
C ALA A 494 6.29 9.86 9.63
N LYS A 495 6.37 10.29 8.37
CA LYS A 495 6.92 11.60 8.03
C LYS A 495 6.10 12.71 8.73
N PRO A 496 6.71 13.85 9.07
CA PRO A 496 6.02 14.94 9.78
C PRO A 496 5.07 15.73 8.87
N VAL A 497 4.20 15.03 8.16
CA VAL A 497 3.14 15.63 7.35
C VAL A 497 1.92 15.84 8.22
N ALA A 498 1.51 17.09 8.37
CA ALA A 498 0.30 17.44 9.11
C ALA A 498 -0.94 16.85 8.44
N LEU A 499 -1.82 16.26 9.24
CA LEU A 499 -3.12 15.81 8.75
C LEU A 499 -3.98 17.03 8.39
N GLN A 500 -4.72 16.92 7.28
CA GLN A 500 -5.56 18.00 6.76
C GLN A 500 -6.95 17.47 6.41
N ALA A 501 -7.95 18.34 6.47
CA ALA A 501 -9.31 18.00 6.05
C ALA A 501 -9.34 17.51 4.61
N GLY A 502 -10.07 16.44 4.35
CA GLY A 502 -10.13 15.76 3.05
C GLY A 502 -9.18 14.56 2.91
N MET A 503 -8.22 14.36 3.83
CA MET A 503 -7.40 13.15 3.81
C MET A 503 -8.22 11.93 4.23
N VAL A 504 -8.10 10.82 3.49
CA VAL A 504 -8.62 9.50 3.85
C VAL A 504 -7.47 8.65 4.34
N LEU A 505 -7.62 8.04 5.52
CA LEU A 505 -6.60 7.19 6.12
C LEU A 505 -7.21 5.90 6.66
N SER A 506 -6.40 4.83 6.77
CA SER A 506 -6.77 3.66 7.56
C SER A 506 -6.57 3.91 9.07
N ASN A 507 -7.32 3.16 9.88
CA ASN A 507 -7.17 3.02 11.32
C ASN A 507 -7.25 1.53 11.60
N GLU A 508 -6.08 0.86 11.69
CA GLU A 508 -5.91 -0.60 11.60
C GLU A 508 -5.00 -1.20 12.68
N PRO A 509 -5.16 -0.88 13.97
CA PRO A 509 -4.38 -1.53 15.00
C PRO A 509 -4.58 -3.05 15.00
N GLY A 510 -3.56 -3.79 15.42
CA GLY A 510 -3.59 -5.24 15.46
C GLY A 510 -2.85 -5.84 16.65
N PHE A 511 -2.86 -7.16 16.72
CA PHE A 511 -2.05 -8.00 17.62
C PHE A 511 -1.86 -9.37 16.98
N TYR A 512 -0.64 -9.88 17.00
CA TYR A 512 -0.29 -11.12 16.30
C TYR A 512 0.45 -12.06 17.24
N LEU A 513 -0.10 -13.27 17.43
CA LEU A 513 0.50 -14.31 18.26
C LEU A 513 0.97 -15.45 17.34
N PRO A 514 2.29 -15.53 17.05
CA PRO A 514 2.83 -16.55 16.15
C PRO A 514 2.40 -17.97 16.53
N GLY A 515 2.01 -18.76 15.53
CA GLY A 515 1.53 -20.14 15.73
C GLY A 515 0.15 -20.27 16.36
N ALA A 516 -0.57 -19.16 16.59
CA ALA A 516 -1.90 -19.17 17.20
C ALA A 516 -2.94 -18.39 16.39
N TYR A 517 -2.86 -17.06 16.34
CA TYR A 517 -3.83 -16.22 15.63
C TYR A 517 -3.31 -14.79 15.43
N GLY A 518 -3.92 -14.08 14.49
CA GLY A 518 -3.78 -12.63 14.33
C GLY A 518 -5.11 -11.92 14.55
N ILE A 519 -4.99 -10.68 14.99
CA ILE A 519 -6.10 -9.74 15.20
C ILE A 519 -5.73 -8.45 14.46
N ARG A 520 -6.61 -7.98 13.58
CA ARG A 520 -6.60 -6.62 13.02
C ARG A 520 -8.04 -6.14 12.95
N LEU A 521 -8.27 -4.92 13.37
CA LEU A 521 -9.57 -4.26 13.30
C LEU A 521 -9.39 -2.94 12.58
N GLU A 522 -9.97 -2.83 11.40
CA GLU A 522 -9.73 -1.72 10.51
C GLU A 522 -11.00 -1.07 10.00
N ASN A 523 -10.96 0.25 9.99
CA ASN A 523 -11.86 1.12 9.25
C ASN A 523 -11.09 2.21 8.55
N LEU A 524 -11.55 2.66 7.39
CA LEU A 524 -11.10 3.92 6.82
C LEU A 524 -11.80 5.09 7.50
N VAL A 525 -11.04 6.16 7.66
CA VAL A 525 -11.49 7.42 8.26
C VAL A 525 -11.17 8.60 7.34
N LEU A 526 -12.08 9.58 7.31
CA LEU A 526 -11.92 10.83 6.58
C LEU A 526 -11.64 11.94 7.60
N VAL A 527 -10.58 12.71 7.40
CA VAL A 527 -10.27 13.89 8.21
C VAL A 527 -11.27 15.01 7.87
N GLN A 528 -11.95 15.52 8.88
CA GLN A 528 -12.97 16.57 8.77
C GLN A 528 -12.67 17.70 9.74
N PRO A 529 -13.10 18.94 9.46
CA PRO A 529 -13.13 20.01 10.47
C PRO A 529 -13.94 19.58 11.70
N ALA A 530 -13.50 20.03 12.86
CA ALA A 530 -14.25 19.90 14.10
C ALA A 530 -14.59 21.29 14.65
N ASP A 531 -15.88 21.56 14.79
CA ASP A 531 -16.37 22.87 15.26
C ASP A 531 -16.57 22.84 16.78
N PHE A 532 -15.93 23.79 17.45
CA PHE A 532 -16.14 24.11 18.87
C PHE A 532 -16.44 25.61 19.00
N ALA A 533 -17.31 25.95 19.92
CA ALA A 533 -17.60 27.35 20.21
C ALA A 533 -17.29 27.67 21.70
N PRO A 534 -16.49 28.70 22.01
CA PRO A 534 -15.67 29.53 21.10
C PRO A 534 -14.37 28.81 20.68
N GLN A 535 -13.95 28.96 19.40
CA GLN A 535 -12.70 28.42 18.90
C GLN A 535 -11.58 29.47 18.96
N THR A 536 -10.48 29.13 19.62
CA THR A 536 -9.22 29.89 19.55
C THR A 536 -8.25 29.32 18.53
N ARG A 537 -8.48 28.07 18.09
CA ARG A 537 -7.69 27.32 17.10
C ARG A 537 -8.63 26.48 16.26
N LYS A 538 -8.20 26.13 15.05
CA LYS A 538 -8.90 25.15 14.22
C LYS A 538 -8.59 23.74 14.70
N PHE A 539 -9.61 22.91 14.74
CA PHE A 539 -9.51 21.49 15.11
C PHE A 539 -10.01 20.60 13.99
N LEU A 540 -9.50 19.39 14.00
CA LEU A 540 -9.86 18.31 13.09
C LEU A 540 -10.37 17.11 13.88
N ARG A 541 -11.15 16.26 13.22
CA ARG A 541 -11.67 15.00 13.75
C ARG A 541 -11.71 13.96 12.65
N PHE A 542 -11.97 12.72 13.01
CA PHE A 542 -12.20 11.64 12.06
C PHE A 542 -13.70 11.36 11.89
N GLU A 543 -14.10 11.19 10.62
CA GLU A 543 -15.37 10.57 10.22
C GLU A 543 -15.05 9.15 9.79
N THR A 544 -15.59 8.14 10.46
CA THR A 544 -15.42 6.74 10.04
C THR A 544 -16.22 6.48 8.77
N LEU A 545 -15.57 6.07 7.68
CA LEU A 545 -16.22 5.75 6.40
C LEU A 545 -16.74 4.32 6.35
N THR A 546 -15.93 3.36 6.80
CA THR A 546 -16.23 1.93 6.74
C THR A 546 -17.50 1.58 7.51
N LEU A 547 -18.33 0.75 6.90
CA LEU A 547 -19.63 0.31 7.42
C LEU A 547 -19.66 -1.24 7.50
N ALA A 548 -19.19 -1.80 8.60
CA ALA A 548 -19.32 -3.24 8.91
C ALA A 548 -19.26 -3.44 10.44
N PRO A 549 -20.02 -4.39 11.02
CA PRO A 549 -19.98 -4.61 12.47
C PRO A 549 -18.66 -5.23 12.91
N PHE A 550 -18.24 -4.95 14.14
CA PHE A 550 -17.25 -5.72 14.87
C PHE A 550 -17.91 -6.96 15.49
N ASP A 551 -17.18 -8.08 15.55
CA ASP A 551 -17.73 -9.32 16.09
C ASP A 551 -17.94 -9.23 17.61
N ARG A 552 -19.21 -9.23 18.02
CA ARG A 552 -19.63 -9.14 19.42
C ARG A 552 -19.18 -10.32 20.27
N ALA A 553 -19.00 -11.51 19.68
CA ALA A 553 -18.51 -12.70 20.38
C ALA A 553 -17.07 -12.53 20.90
N LEU A 554 -16.30 -11.65 20.27
CA LEU A 554 -14.91 -11.35 20.62
C LEU A 554 -14.76 -10.16 21.58
N ILE A 555 -15.84 -9.49 21.98
CA ILE A 555 -15.77 -8.29 22.81
C ILE A 555 -16.03 -8.62 24.27
N ASN A 556 -15.14 -8.18 25.16
CA ASN A 556 -15.36 -8.12 26.60
C ASN A 556 -15.69 -6.68 27.01
N PRO A 557 -16.97 -6.31 27.21
CA PRO A 557 -17.34 -4.91 27.48
C PRO A 557 -16.78 -4.38 28.80
N ALA A 558 -16.40 -5.23 29.74
CA ALA A 558 -15.78 -4.80 31.01
C ALA A 558 -14.39 -4.16 30.83
N LEU A 559 -13.72 -4.40 29.68
CA LEU A 559 -12.44 -3.80 29.33
C LEU A 559 -12.57 -2.48 28.56
N LEU A 560 -13.78 -2.07 28.18
CA LEU A 560 -14.05 -0.83 27.50
C LEU A 560 -14.47 0.25 28.50
N THR A 561 -13.98 1.49 28.28
CA THR A 561 -14.52 2.63 29.01
C THR A 561 -15.95 2.94 28.56
N ALA A 562 -16.77 3.56 29.41
CA ALA A 562 -18.14 3.94 29.04
C ALA A 562 -18.18 4.74 27.72
N PRO A 563 -17.33 5.78 27.50
CA PRO A 563 -17.32 6.50 26.23
C PRO A 563 -16.89 5.64 25.01
N ALA A 564 -16.09 4.59 25.20
CA ALA A 564 -15.73 3.66 24.11
C ALA A 564 -16.91 2.73 23.78
N LEU A 565 -17.62 2.25 24.80
CA LEU A 565 -18.82 1.45 24.62
C LEU A 565 -19.96 2.22 23.94
N ASP A 566 -20.15 3.48 24.34
CA ASP A 566 -21.12 4.38 23.71
C ASP A 566 -20.82 4.60 22.23
N TRP A 567 -19.54 4.84 21.90
CA TRP A 567 -19.11 4.97 20.51
C TRP A 567 -19.38 3.69 19.71
N LEU A 568 -19.05 2.52 20.26
CA LEU A 568 -19.25 1.24 19.61
C LEU A 568 -20.73 0.99 19.32
N ASN A 569 -21.59 1.21 20.29
CA ASN A 569 -23.05 1.07 20.13
C ASN A 569 -23.60 2.06 19.09
N ALA A 570 -23.15 3.31 19.10
CA ALA A 570 -23.53 4.31 18.10
C ALA A 570 -23.02 3.93 16.69
N TYR A 571 -21.79 3.41 16.57
CA TYR A 571 -21.24 2.92 15.33
C TYR A 571 -22.06 1.75 14.77
N HIS A 572 -22.37 0.74 15.60
CA HIS A 572 -23.21 -0.40 15.21
C HIS A 572 -24.62 0.05 14.77
N ALA A 573 -25.24 0.99 15.49
CA ALA A 573 -26.55 1.55 15.10
C ALA A 573 -26.47 2.26 13.74
N ARG A 574 -25.41 3.02 13.47
CA ARG A 574 -25.17 3.67 12.16
C ARG A 574 -24.97 2.64 11.05
N VAL A 575 -24.18 1.60 11.27
CA VAL A 575 -23.98 0.50 10.31
C VAL A 575 -25.31 -0.17 9.96
N HIS A 576 -26.13 -0.48 10.98
CA HIS A 576 -27.45 -1.06 10.77
C HIS A 576 -28.36 -0.15 9.94
N ALA A 577 -28.46 1.11 10.32
CA ALA A 577 -29.33 2.07 9.63
C ALA A 577 -28.91 2.30 8.17
N ALA A 578 -27.61 2.43 7.93
CA ALA A 578 -27.07 2.71 6.60
C ALA A 578 -27.19 1.52 5.63
N LEU A 579 -27.03 0.28 6.12
CA LEU A 579 -26.92 -0.89 5.26
C LEU A 579 -28.22 -1.70 5.14
N SER A 580 -29.10 -1.71 6.15
CA SER A 580 -30.34 -2.51 6.13
C SER A 580 -31.20 -2.32 4.87
N PRO A 581 -31.35 -1.12 4.30
CA PRO A 581 -32.12 -0.93 3.07
C PRO A 581 -31.52 -1.61 1.81
N HIS A 582 -30.23 -1.95 1.85
CA HIS A 582 -29.47 -2.50 0.72
C HIS A 582 -29.25 -4.01 0.81
N LEU A 583 -29.79 -4.67 1.84
CA LEU A 583 -29.54 -6.07 2.14
C LEU A 583 -30.75 -6.97 1.88
N PRO A 584 -30.54 -8.21 1.44
CA PRO A 584 -31.59 -9.22 1.45
C PRO A 584 -32.01 -9.56 2.89
N ALA A 585 -33.19 -10.14 3.05
CA ALA A 585 -33.81 -10.35 4.37
C ALA A 585 -32.91 -11.11 5.36
N ASP A 586 -32.30 -12.20 4.93
CA ASP A 586 -31.44 -13.04 5.76
C ASP A 586 -30.15 -12.31 6.24
N ALA A 587 -29.54 -11.50 5.39
CA ALA A 587 -28.38 -10.69 5.77
C ALA A 587 -28.77 -9.51 6.66
N ARG A 588 -29.96 -8.94 6.46
CA ARG A 588 -30.52 -7.88 7.30
C ARG A 588 -30.83 -8.39 8.71
N ASP A 589 -31.44 -9.59 8.82
CA ASP A 589 -31.75 -10.21 10.11
C ASP A 589 -30.46 -10.56 10.87
N TRP A 590 -29.43 -11.05 10.16
CA TRP A 590 -28.12 -11.25 10.75
C TRP A 590 -27.49 -9.93 11.22
N LEU A 591 -27.56 -8.88 10.40
CA LEU A 591 -27.00 -7.56 10.74
C LEU A 591 -27.66 -6.99 11.99
N ALA A 592 -28.98 -7.13 12.12
CA ALA A 592 -29.71 -6.67 13.31
C ALA A 592 -29.18 -7.34 14.60
N GLN A 593 -28.84 -8.63 14.54
CA GLN A 593 -28.22 -9.35 15.66
C GLN A 593 -26.76 -8.92 15.88
N ALA A 594 -25.97 -8.82 14.81
CA ALA A 594 -24.56 -8.44 14.87
C ALA A 594 -24.34 -7.00 15.38
N THR A 595 -25.32 -6.12 15.21
CA THR A 595 -25.28 -4.72 15.63
C THR A 595 -26.12 -4.41 16.87
N ALA A 596 -26.70 -5.44 17.52
CA ALA A 596 -27.45 -5.25 18.75
C ALA A 596 -26.55 -4.63 19.85
N LYS A 597 -27.13 -3.81 20.72
CA LYS A 597 -26.42 -3.10 21.78
C LYS A 597 -25.64 -4.09 22.68
N ILE A 598 -24.42 -3.72 23.04
CA ILE A 598 -23.51 -4.42 23.95
C ILE A 598 -23.63 -3.81 25.34
#